data_e303a10c0a6050c1ac81dc43a42deb0a
#
_entry.id   e303a10c0a6050c1ac81dc43a42deb0a
#
_cell.length_a   1.000
_cell.length_b   1.000
_cell.length_c   1.000
_cell.angle_alpha   90.00
_cell.angle_beta   90.00
_cell.angle_gamma   90.00
#
_symmetry.space_group_name_H-M   'P 1'
#
loop_
_entity.id
_entity.type
_entity.pdbx_description
1 polymer ?
#
loop_
_entity_poly.entity_id
_entity_poly.type
_entity_poly.pdbx_seq_one_letter_code
_entity_poly.pdbx_strand_id
1 'polypeptide(L)'
;MSGTDIIKLVVSIAACQGAGGIGAIFTAPAITKWYVGLKKPTFTPPNSVFGPVWITLYLLMGIAVFLVWREGLGQEGATIAFAIFWGQLFLNILWSVIFFGRKSLFGGMVMILLLWIAILINIITFFGVSPLAGGLLIPYIIWVSIAANLNVQVWKLNR
;
A
#
# COMPACT_ATOMS: atom_id res chain seq x y z
N MET A 1 -21.49 -15.94 7.23
CA MET A 1 -20.04 -16.22 7.13
C MET A 1 -19.77 -17.57 7.76
N SER A 2 -19.09 -18.46 7.06
CA SER A 2 -18.64 -19.74 7.62
C SER A 2 -17.45 -19.54 8.57
N GLY A 3 -17.10 -20.55 9.38
CA GLY A 3 -15.87 -20.50 10.19
C GLY A 3 -14.61 -20.30 9.33
N THR A 4 -14.59 -20.90 8.14
CA THR A 4 -13.50 -20.71 7.16
C THR A 4 -13.41 -19.27 6.66
N ASP A 5 -14.54 -18.58 6.46
CA ASP A 5 -14.53 -17.17 6.04
C ASP A 5 -13.96 -16.27 7.13
N ILE A 6 -14.27 -16.56 8.40
CA ILE A 6 -13.71 -15.79 9.52
C ILE A 6 -12.19 -15.94 9.57
N ILE A 7 -11.67 -17.16 9.38
CA ILE A 7 -10.23 -17.40 9.34
C ILE A 7 -9.59 -16.64 8.17
N LYS A 8 -10.17 -16.73 6.96
CA LYS A 8 -9.67 -16.00 5.78
C LYS A 8 -9.62 -14.48 6.02
N LEU A 9 -10.68 -13.91 6.63
CA LEU A 9 -10.74 -12.49 6.96
C LEU A 9 -9.64 -12.08 7.95
N VAL A 10 -9.53 -12.82 9.05
CA VAL A 10 -8.53 -12.53 10.09
C VAL A 10 -7.11 -12.63 9.52
N VAL A 11 -6.80 -13.68 8.75
CA VAL A 11 -5.49 -13.88 8.12
C VAL A 11 -5.19 -12.74 7.13
N SER A 12 -6.16 -12.36 6.31
CA SER A 12 -5.99 -11.27 5.33
C SER A 12 -5.70 -9.93 5.99
N ILE A 13 -6.47 -9.57 7.02
CA ILE A 13 -6.26 -8.32 7.78
C ILE A 13 -4.91 -8.37 8.53
N ALA A 14 -4.62 -9.48 9.21
CA ALA A 14 -3.36 -9.63 9.95
C ALA A 14 -2.13 -9.53 9.04
N ALA A 15 -2.18 -10.13 7.85
CA ALA A 15 -1.09 -10.05 6.87
C ALA A 15 -0.88 -8.64 6.36
N CYS A 16 -1.96 -7.90 6.04
CA CYS A 16 -1.87 -6.52 5.59
C CYS A 16 -1.37 -5.59 6.70
N GLN A 17 -1.89 -5.69 7.91
CA GLN A 17 -1.42 -4.91 9.06
C GLN A 17 0.03 -5.27 9.42
N GLY A 18 0.41 -6.54 9.30
CA GLY A 18 1.78 -6.99 9.47
C GLY A 18 2.75 -6.36 8.48
N ALA A 19 2.35 -6.28 7.20
CA ALA A 19 3.12 -5.56 6.18
C ALA A 19 3.29 -4.06 6.53
N GLY A 20 2.21 -3.43 7.01
CA GLY A 20 2.25 -2.06 7.53
C GLY A 20 3.20 -1.91 8.72
N GLY A 21 3.17 -2.86 9.65
CA GLY A 21 4.09 -2.91 10.79
C GLY A 21 5.56 -3.03 10.37
N ILE A 22 5.86 -3.89 9.39
CA ILE A 22 7.22 -4.00 8.81
C ILE A 22 7.66 -2.68 8.19
N GLY A 23 6.79 -2.03 7.40
CA GLY A 23 7.06 -0.71 6.83
C GLY A 23 7.31 0.36 7.91
N ALA A 24 6.53 0.34 8.99
CA ALA A 24 6.64 1.27 10.10
C ALA A 24 7.98 1.20 10.84
N ILE A 25 8.63 0.02 10.89
CA ILE A 25 9.96 -0.15 11.50
C ILE A 25 10.98 0.80 10.82
N PHE A 26 10.88 0.98 9.51
CA PHE A 26 11.75 1.87 8.75
C PHE A 26 11.25 3.32 8.72
N THR A 27 9.94 3.49 8.65
CA THR A 27 9.29 4.80 8.45
C THR A 27 9.30 5.63 9.73
N ALA A 28 8.89 5.08 10.86
CA ALA A 28 8.70 5.84 12.11
C ALA A 28 9.98 6.57 12.59
N PRO A 29 11.15 5.92 12.68
CA PRO A 29 12.38 6.62 13.08
C PRO A 29 12.90 7.59 12.02
N ALA A 30 12.61 7.34 10.73
CA ALA A 30 13.05 8.21 9.65
C ALA A 30 12.24 9.50 9.56
N ILE A 31 10.92 9.43 9.80
CA ILE A 31 10.04 10.61 9.76
C ILE A 31 10.51 11.69 10.76
N THR A 32 10.90 11.30 11.96
CA THR A 32 11.26 12.23 13.04
C THR A 32 12.69 12.77 12.95
N LYS A 33 13.58 12.08 12.26
CA LYS A 33 15.01 12.41 12.19
C LYS A 33 15.46 12.92 10.83
N TRP A 34 15.28 12.08 9.81
CA TRP A 34 15.78 12.34 8.46
C TRP A 34 14.78 13.11 7.60
N TYR A 35 13.53 12.64 7.53
CA TYR A 35 12.51 13.22 6.67
C TYR A 35 12.15 14.65 7.05
N VAL A 36 12.24 15.00 8.33
CA VAL A 36 11.97 16.36 8.83
C VAL A 36 12.94 17.39 8.25
N GLY A 37 14.20 17.00 7.96
CA GLY A 37 15.24 17.88 7.40
C GLY A 37 15.17 18.06 5.87
N LEU A 38 14.30 17.32 5.17
CA LEU A 38 14.17 17.44 3.71
C LEU A 38 13.34 18.68 3.32
N LYS A 39 13.70 19.28 2.18
CA LYS A 39 12.86 20.28 1.51
C LYS A 39 11.62 19.57 0.96
N LYS A 40 10.43 20.08 1.31
CA LYS A 40 9.14 19.49 0.96
C LYS A 40 8.23 20.51 0.28
N PRO A 41 7.35 20.07 -0.65
CA PRO A 41 6.34 20.97 -1.23
C PRO A 41 5.32 21.40 -0.18
N THR A 42 4.63 22.51 -0.47
CA THR A 42 3.65 23.13 0.45
C THR A 42 2.43 22.27 0.75
N PHE A 43 2.10 21.33 -0.15
CA PHE A 43 0.95 20.42 0.02
C PHE A 43 1.28 19.16 0.86
N THR A 44 2.47 19.08 1.46
CA THR A 44 2.87 17.91 2.28
C THR A 44 1.92 17.74 3.47
N PRO A 45 1.24 16.57 3.61
CA PRO A 45 0.40 16.31 4.76
C PRO A 45 1.20 16.34 6.08
N PRO A 46 0.58 16.74 7.20
CA PRO A 46 1.22 16.64 8.51
C PRO A 46 1.67 15.21 8.82
N ASN A 47 2.82 15.06 9.48
CA ASN A 47 3.36 13.74 9.81
C ASN A 47 2.40 12.88 10.65
N SER A 48 1.56 13.51 11.49
CA SER A 48 0.55 12.83 12.33
C SER A 48 -0.56 12.13 11.52
N VAL A 49 -0.76 12.51 10.26
CA VAL A 49 -1.81 11.93 9.39
C VAL A 49 -1.34 10.59 8.78
N PHE A 50 -0.04 10.40 8.59
CA PHE A 50 0.48 9.21 7.90
C PHE A 50 0.11 7.90 8.61
N GLY A 51 0.31 7.81 9.92
CA GLY A 51 0.01 6.58 10.68
C GLY A 51 -1.44 6.15 10.57
N PRO A 52 -2.41 7.00 10.99
CA PRO A 52 -3.83 6.66 10.91
C PRO A 52 -4.31 6.31 9.49
N VAL A 53 -3.87 7.04 8.48
CA VAL A 53 -4.24 6.75 7.08
C VAL A 53 -3.74 5.39 6.65
N TRP A 54 -2.46 5.06 6.88
CA TRP A 54 -1.91 3.77 6.50
C TRP A 54 -2.57 2.59 7.22
N ILE A 55 -2.86 2.72 8.53
CA ILE A 55 -3.60 1.70 9.28
C ILE A 55 -4.97 1.44 8.63
N THR A 56 -5.70 2.50 8.29
CA THR A 56 -7.00 2.40 7.62
C THR A 56 -6.87 1.74 6.25
N LEU A 57 -5.88 2.15 5.45
CA LEU A 57 -5.66 1.57 4.12
C LEU A 57 -5.32 0.08 4.18
N TYR A 58 -4.44 -0.35 5.10
CA TYR A 58 -4.14 -1.76 5.28
C TYR A 58 -5.35 -2.58 5.75
N LEU A 59 -6.25 -1.98 6.54
CA LEU A 59 -7.51 -2.62 6.91
C LEU A 59 -8.39 -2.83 5.67
N LEU A 60 -8.59 -1.79 4.84
CA LEU A 60 -9.36 -1.87 3.61
C LEU A 60 -8.76 -2.88 2.61
N MET A 61 -7.44 -2.90 2.48
CA MET A 61 -6.72 -3.89 1.66
C MET A 61 -6.94 -5.32 2.15
N GLY A 62 -6.90 -5.54 3.47
CA GLY A 62 -7.17 -6.84 4.08
C GLY A 62 -8.59 -7.33 3.81
N ILE A 63 -9.59 -6.43 3.92
CA ILE A 63 -10.98 -6.75 3.57
C ILE A 63 -11.11 -7.01 2.06
N ALA A 64 -10.47 -6.22 1.21
CA ALA A 64 -10.53 -6.37 -0.23
C ALA A 64 -9.99 -7.74 -0.69
N VAL A 65 -8.80 -8.13 -0.23
CA VAL A 65 -8.22 -9.42 -0.61
C VAL A 65 -8.99 -10.60 -0.01
N PHE A 66 -9.58 -10.44 1.18
CA PHE A 66 -10.49 -11.43 1.74
C PHE A 66 -11.69 -11.68 0.83
N LEU A 67 -12.31 -10.63 0.30
CA LEU A 67 -13.47 -10.76 -0.60
C LEU A 67 -13.10 -11.57 -1.84
N VAL A 68 -11.95 -11.30 -2.45
CA VAL A 68 -11.45 -12.08 -3.59
C VAL A 68 -11.18 -13.54 -3.19
N TRP A 69 -10.57 -13.76 -2.03
CA TRP A 69 -10.29 -15.11 -1.54
C TRP A 69 -11.58 -15.87 -1.20
N ARG A 70 -12.61 -15.19 -0.74
CA ARG A 70 -13.91 -15.78 -0.43
C ARG A 70 -14.65 -16.29 -1.66
N GLU A 71 -14.58 -15.54 -2.79
CA GLU A 71 -15.20 -15.98 -4.06
C GLU A 71 -14.59 -17.30 -4.57
N GLY A 72 -13.39 -17.64 -4.13
CA GLY A 72 -12.70 -18.87 -4.46
C GLY A 72 -11.64 -18.70 -5.54
N LEU A 73 -10.44 -19.24 -5.27
CA LEU A 73 -9.31 -19.12 -6.20
C LEU A 73 -9.48 -19.96 -7.48
N GLY A 74 -10.50 -20.82 -7.57
CA GLY A 74 -10.88 -21.53 -8.78
C GLY A 74 -11.71 -20.69 -9.77
N GLN A 75 -12.22 -19.53 -9.35
CA GLN A 75 -12.93 -18.62 -10.24
C GLN A 75 -11.96 -17.96 -11.23
N GLU A 76 -12.43 -17.74 -12.46
CA GLU A 76 -11.63 -17.10 -13.49
C GLU A 76 -11.08 -15.75 -13.03
N GLY A 77 -9.78 -15.54 -13.20
CA GLY A 77 -9.08 -14.33 -12.79
C GLY A 77 -8.78 -14.18 -11.29
N ALA A 78 -9.46 -14.90 -10.40
CA ALA A 78 -9.28 -14.75 -8.96
C ALA A 78 -7.87 -15.09 -8.48
N THR A 79 -7.28 -16.16 -8.99
CA THR A 79 -5.90 -16.57 -8.67
C THR A 79 -4.89 -15.51 -9.10
N ILE A 80 -5.06 -14.94 -10.30
CA ILE A 80 -4.18 -13.88 -10.82
C ILE A 80 -4.33 -12.62 -9.99
N ALA A 81 -5.57 -12.19 -9.72
CA ALA A 81 -5.85 -11.03 -8.89
C ALA A 81 -5.25 -11.17 -7.48
N PHE A 82 -5.37 -12.34 -6.88
CA PHE A 82 -4.80 -12.66 -5.58
C PHE A 82 -3.26 -12.63 -5.59
N ALA A 83 -2.62 -13.18 -6.62
CA ALA A 83 -1.16 -13.16 -6.77
C ALA A 83 -0.63 -11.73 -6.97
N ILE A 84 -1.29 -10.92 -7.81
CA ILE A 84 -0.95 -9.51 -8.03
C ILE A 84 -1.06 -8.72 -6.72
N PHE A 85 -2.06 -8.99 -5.90
CA PHE A 85 -2.23 -8.34 -4.60
C PHE A 85 -1.01 -8.54 -3.68
N TRP A 86 -0.52 -9.77 -3.56
CA TRP A 86 0.66 -10.04 -2.73
C TRP A 86 1.93 -9.39 -3.30
N GLY A 87 2.05 -9.36 -4.63
CA GLY A 87 3.14 -8.66 -5.30
C GLY A 87 3.15 -7.16 -5.00
N GLN A 88 1.99 -6.48 -5.09
CA GLN A 88 1.90 -5.05 -4.78
C GLN A 88 2.12 -4.78 -3.28
N LEU A 89 1.67 -5.65 -2.38
CA LEU A 89 1.92 -5.53 -0.95
C LEU A 89 3.41 -5.63 -0.64
N PHE A 90 4.12 -6.52 -1.30
CA PHE A 90 5.58 -6.64 -1.22
C PHE A 90 6.28 -5.37 -1.74
N LEU A 91 5.85 -4.80 -2.87
CA LEU A 91 6.36 -3.52 -3.38
C LEU A 91 6.13 -2.37 -2.40
N ASN A 92 5.01 -2.37 -1.67
CA ASN A 92 4.72 -1.38 -0.64
C ASN A 92 5.73 -1.45 0.51
N ILE A 93 6.06 -2.65 0.99
CA ILE A 93 7.12 -2.86 1.99
C ILE A 93 8.47 -2.38 1.46
N LEU A 94 8.82 -2.77 0.22
CA LEU A 94 10.09 -2.36 -0.41
C LEU A 94 10.20 -0.84 -0.57
N TRP A 95 9.12 -0.16 -0.89
CA TRP A 95 9.12 1.29 -0.93
C TRP A 95 9.51 1.88 0.43
N SER A 96 8.92 1.42 1.53
CA SER A 96 9.28 1.88 2.88
C SER A 96 10.76 1.61 3.21
N VAL A 97 11.26 0.42 2.87
CA VAL A 97 12.67 0.04 3.08
C VAL A 97 13.62 0.95 2.29
N ILE A 98 13.31 1.20 1.01
CA ILE A 98 14.20 1.97 0.13
C ILE A 98 14.13 3.45 0.42
N PHE A 99 12.91 4.01 0.56
CA PHE A 99 12.75 5.45 0.79
C PHE A 99 13.18 5.85 2.20
N PHE A 100 12.65 5.21 3.23
CA PHE A 100 12.93 5.57 4.62
C PHE A 100 14.12 4.82 5.21
N GLY A 101 14.27 3.53 4.95
CA GLY A 101 15.36 2.71 5.48
C GLY A 101 16.70 3.07 4.86
N ARG A 102 16.79 3.07 3.53
CA ARG A 102 18.00 3.44 2.79
C ARG A 102 18.13 4.93 2.54
N LYS A 103 17.12 5.72 2.86
CA LYS A 103 17.07 7.17 2.63
C LYS A 103 17.35 7.55 1.16
N SER A 104 16.94 6.71 0.23
CA SER A 104 17.15 6.90 -1.20
C SER A 104 15.95 7.61 -1.81
N LEU A 105 16.10 8.90 -2.11
CA LEU A 105 15.04 9.70 -2.72
C LEU A 105 14.69 9.23 -4.13
N PHE A 106 15.70 8.95 -4.96
CA PHE A 106 15.49 8.44 -6.32
C PHE A 106 14.91 7.03 -6.31
N GLY A 107 15.49 6.13 -5.50
CA GLY A 107 14.96 4.77 -5.35
C GLY A 107 13.53 4.73 -4.83
N GLY A 108 13.21 5.57 -3.84
CA GLY A 108 11.86 5.73 -3.32
C GLY A 108 10.86 6.21 -4.38
N MET A 109 11.27 7.20 -5.20
CA MET A 109 10.47 7.69 -6.32
C MET A 109 10.18 6.57 -7.34
N VAL A 110 11.19 5.81 -7.74
CA VAL A 110 11.01 4.69 -8.69
C VAL A 110 10.07 3.65 -8.10
N MET A 111 10.30 3.26 -6.84
CA MET A 111 9.50 2.22 -6.18
C MET A 111 8.03 2.60 -6.01
N ILE A 112 7.74 3.87 -5.67
CA ILE A 112 6.33 4.29 -5.49
C ILE A 112 5.59 4.39 -6.84
N LEU A 113 6.28 4.70 -7.93
CA LEU A 113 5.68 4.66 -9.27
C LEU A 113 5.37 3.23 -9.72
N LEU A 114 6.28 2.29 -9.47
CA LEU A 114 6.02 0.86 -9.72
C LEU A 114 4.87 0.34 -8.86
N LEU A 115 4.83 0.72 -7.59
CA LEU A 115 3.74 0.40 -6.67
C LEU A 115 2.41 0.95 -7.19
N TRP A 116 2.37 2.21 -7.64
CA TRP A 116 1.16 2.82 -8.19
C TRP A 116 0.59 2.04 -9.37
N ILE A 117 1.47 1.63 -10.31
CA ILE A 117 1.08 0.80 -11.46
C ILE A 117 0.53 -0.56 -10.98
N ALA A 118 1.20 -1.20 -10.03
CA ALA A 118 0.76 -2.48 -9.48
C ALA A 118 -0.61 -2.37 -8.78
N ILE A 119 -0.87 -1.27 -8.06
CA ILE A 119 -2.18 -1.01 -7.43
C ILE A 119 -3.26 -0.82 -8.50
N LEU A 120 -2.97 -0.08 -9.57
CA LEU A 120 -3.93 0.13 -10.66
C LEU A 120 -4.33 -1.20 -11.32
N ILE A 121 -3.34 -2.04 -11.64
CA ILE A 121 -3.59 -3.39 -12.20
C ILE A 121 -4.40 -4.22 -11.20
N ASN A 122 -4.09 -4.14 -9.92
CA ASN A 122 -4.79 -4.87 -8.87
C ASN A 122 -6.24 -4.41 -8.72
N ILE A 123 -6.53 -3.12 -8.82
CA ILE A 123 -7.90 -2.59 -8.82
C ILE A 123 -8.69 -3.16 -9.99
N ILE A 124 -8.13 -3.13 -11.20
CA ILE A 124 -8.78 -3.64 -12.42
C ILE A 124 -9.10 -5.14 -12.26
N THR A 125 -8.14 -5.93 -11.81
CA THR A 125 -8.33 -7.38 -11.63
C THR A 125 -9.32 -7.69 -10.50
N PHE A 126 -9.31 -6.91 -9.41
CA PHE A 126 -10.27 -7.07 -8.32
C PHE A 126 -11.70 -6.72 -8.74
N PHE A 127 -11.89 -5.67 -9.55
CA PHE A 127 -13.23 -5.36 -10.13
C PHE A 127 -13.77 -6.51 -10.98
N GLY A 128 -12.90 -7.26 -11.66
CA GLY A 128 -13.31 -8.42 -12.45
C GLY A 128 -13.80 -9.61 -11.60
N VAL A 129 -13.37 -9.69 -10.32
CA VAL A 129 -13.75 -10.78 -9.40
C VAL A 129 -14.86 -10.32 -8.46
N SER A 130 -14.72 -9.14 -7.84
CA SER A 130 -15.65 -8.56 -6.88
C SER A 130 -15.62 -7.03 -6.99
N PRO A 131 -16.68 -6.38 -7.45
CA PRO A 131 -16.76 -4.92 -7.54
C PRO A 131 -16.52 -4.22 -6.20
N LEU A 132 -16.96 -4.83 -5.09
CA LEU A 132 -16.72 -4.29 -3.77
C LEU A 132 -15.23 -4.34 -3.40
N ALA A 133 -14.55 -5.44 -3.73
CA ALA A 133 -13.12 -5.56 -3.48
C ALA A 133 -12.31 -4.53 -4.27
N GLY A 134 -12.63 -4.32 -5.55
CA GLY A 134 -12.02 -3.26 -6.36
C GLY A 134 -12.28 -1.87 -5.79
N GLY A 135 -13.51 -1.59 -5.36
CA GLY A 135 -13.90 -0.31 -4.76
C GLY A 135 -13.14 0.00 -3.47
N LEU A 136 -12.87 -1.00 -2.64
CA LEU A 136 -12.11 -0.84 -1.38
C LEU A 136 -10.64 -0.43 -1.60
N LEU A 137 -10.08 -0.66 -2.79
CA LEU A 137 -8.71 -0.23 -3.13
C LEU A 137 -8.65 1.22 -3.69
N ILE A 138 -9.77 1.86 -3.98
CA ILE A 138 -9.80 3.24 -4.51
C ILE A 138 -9.15 4.25 -3.53
N PRO A 139 -9.47 4.25 -2.23
CA PRO A 139 -8.77 5.15 -1.28
C PRO A 139 -7.26 4.93 -1.26
N TYR A 140 -6.82 3.69 -1.47
CA TYR A 140 -5.40 3.35 -1.49
C TYR A 140 -4.67 3.98 -2.69
N ILE A 141 -5.20 3.87 -3.92
CA ILE A 141 -4.55 4.49 -5.08
C ILE A 141 -4.58 6.02 -4.99
N ILE A 142 -5.64 6.62 -4.43
CA ILE A 142 -5.69 8.07 -4.19
C ILE A 142 -4.56 8.49 -3.26
N TRP A 143 -4.38 7.81 -2.12
CA TRP A 143 -3.32 8.13 -1.17
C TRP A 143 -1.92 7.93 -1.77
N VAL A 144 -1.71 6.84 -2.48
CA VAL A 144 -0.41 6.56 -3.15
C VAL A 144 -0.15 7.56 -4.28
N SER A 145 -1.18 8.11 -4.94
CA SER A 145 -1.01 9.21 -5.91
C SER A 145 -0.46 10.48 -5.25
N ILE A 146 -0.97 10.83 -4.07
CA ILE A 146 -0.44 11.95 -3.27
C ILE A 146 1.01 11.64 -2.86
N ALA A 147 1.27 10.45 -2.34
CA ALA A 147 2.60 10.03 -1.93
C ALA A 147 3.60 9.97 -3.10
N ALA A 148 3.17 9.53 -4.28
CA ALA A 148 4.00 9.51 -5.49
C ALA A 148 4.40 10.93 -5.93
N ASN A 149 3.43 11.84 -5.98
CA ASN A 149 3.73 13.24 -6.28
C ASN A 149 4.70 13.83 -5.23
N LEU A 150 4.45 13.56 -3.96
CA LEU A 150 5.34 13.99 -2.87
C LEU A 150 6.77 13.45 -3.04
N ASN A 151 6.93 12.15 -3.35
CA ASN A 151 8.26 11.54 -3.59
C ASN A 151 8.99 12.21 -4.76
N VAL A 152 8.30 12.47 -5.88
CA VAL A 152 8.86 13.16 -7.05
C VAL A 152 9.32 14.58 -6.68
N GLN A 153 8.49 15.34 -5.97
CA GLN A 153 8.83 16.71 -5.58
C GLN A 153 9.98 16.75 -4.56
N VAL A 154 9.94 15.89 -3.55
CA VAL A 154 11.02 15.78 -2.56
C VAL A 154 12.34 15.42 -3.24
N TRP A 155 12.34 14.47 -4.18
CA TRP A 155 13.54 14.15 -4.96
C TRP A 155 14.05 15.37 -5.75
N LYS A 156 13.17 16.10 -6.46
CA LYS A 156 13.54 17.30 -7.23
C LYS A 156 14.12 18.42 -6.35
N LEU A 157 13.56 18.61 -5.16
CA LEU A 157 13.97 19.70 -4.26
C LEU A 157 15.27 19.41 -3.49
N ASN A 158 15.72 18.15 -3.45
CA ASN A 158 16.88 17.72 -2.65
C ASN A 158 17.98 17.03 -3.49
N ARG A 159 17.90 17.11 -4.81
CA ARG A 159 18.95 16.64 -5.74
C ARG A 159 20.04 17.68 -5.94
#